data_1f37697b4e87ae22f6d32b96beb0f287
#
_entry.id   1f37697b4e87ae22f6d32b96beb0f287
#
_cell.length_a   1.000
_cell.length_b   1.000
_cell.length_c   1.000
_cell.angle_alpha   90.00
_cell.angle_beta   90.00
_cell.angle_gamma   90.00
#
_symmetry.space_group_name_H-M   'P 1'
#
loop_
_entity.id
_entity.type
_entity.pdbx_description
1 polymer ?
#
loop_
_entity_poly.entity_id
_entity_poly.type
_entity_poly.pdbx_seq_one_letter_code
_entity_poly.pdbx_strand_id
1 'polypeptide(L)'
;MYDLKNFYNRPYKKSARVVGDVIGKYHPHGDSAVYDAMVRMAQDFSMRYPIVEGQGNFGSIDGDPPAAMRYTEVRMAKIADQMLGDIEKDTVSYSPNYDGSENILDVLPTKIPNLLINGSSGIAVGMATNIPPVSYTHLRAHETVM
;
A
#
# COMPACT_ATOMS: atom_id res chain seq x y z
N MET A 1 -4.56 1.38 -7.72
CA MET A 1 -5.91 1.29 -7.12
C MET A 1 -6.68 2.61 -7.20
N TYR A 2 -6.06 3.74 -6.92
CA TYR A 2 -6.71 5.05 -7.00
C TYR A 2 -7.27 5.34 -8.40
N ASP A 3 -6.46 5.16 -9.43
CA ASP A 3 -6.88 5.40 -10.83
C ASP A 3 -8.01 4.48 -11.30
N LEU A 4 -8.09 3.28 -10.74
CA LEU A 4 -9.16 2.33 -11.01
C LEU A 4 -10.44 2.60 -10.21
N LYS A 5 -10.47 3.67 -9.40
CA LYS A 5 -11.57 3.98 -8.50
C LYS A 5 -11.92 2.82 -7.55
N ASN A 6 -10.91 2.06 -7.13
CA ASN A 6 -11.05 0.88 -6.29
C ASN A 6 -11.12 1.26 -4.80
N PHE A 7 -12.10 2.07 -4.44
CA PHE A 7 -12.27 2.66 -3.11
C PHE A 7 -12.97 1.71 -2.14
N TYR A 8 -12.84 1.99 -0.84
CA TYR A 8 -13.42 1.17 0.23
C TYR A 8 -14.94 1.04 0.15
N ASN A 9 -15.62 2.01 -0.44
CA ASN A 9 -17.07 2.03 -0.61
C ASN A 9 -17.53 1.54 -1.99
N ARG A 10 -16.67 0.91 -2.75
CA ARG A 10 -16.93 0.33 -4.07
C ARG A 10 -16.78 -1.18 -4.03
N PRO A 11 -17.35 -1.90 -5.01
CA PRO A 11 -17.13 -3.34 -5.12
C PRO A 11 -15.65 -3.70 -5.22
N TYR A 12 -15.30 -4.87 -4.71
CA TYR A 12 -13.97 -5.42 -4.87
C TYR A 12 -13.61 -5.62 -6.34
N LYS A 13 -12.33 -5.50 -6.66
CA LYS A 13 -11.77 -5.84 -7.97
C LYS A 13 -10.85 -7.03 -7.85
N LYS A 14 -10.74 -7.82 -8.91
CA LYS A 14 -9.79 -8.93 -8.96
C LYS A 14 -8.37 -8.42 -8.73
N SER A 15 -7.61 -9.11 -7.90
CA SER A 15 -6.21 -8.77 -7.64
C SER A 15 -5.39 -8.74 -8.94
N ALA A 16 -5.64 -9.69 -9.83
CA ALA A 16 -4.97 -9.75 -11.14
C ALA A 16 -5.20 -8.48 -11.98
N ARG A 17 -6.36 -7.84 -11.88
CA ARG A 17 -6.65 -6.59 -12.59
C ARG A 17 -5.80 -5.44 -12.06
N VAL A 18 -5.68 -5.32 -10.75
CA VAL A 18 -4.88 -4.28 -10.12
C VAL A 18 -3.39 -4.48 -10.42
N VAL A 19 -2.91 -5.71 -10.28
CA VAL A 19 -1.51 -6.06 -10.59
C VAL A 19 -1.19 -5.77 -12.06
N GLY A 20 -2.07 -6.14 -12.97
CA GLY A 20 -1.88 -5.88 -14.40
C GLY A 20 -1.79 -4.40 -14.74
N ASP A 21 -2.61 -3.57 -14.11
CA ASP A 21 -2.58 -2.11 -14.29
C ASP A 21 -1.28 -1.50 -13.79
N VAL A 22 -0.78 -1.94 -12.62
CA VAL A 22 0.49 -1.48 -12.05
C VAL A 22 1.65 -1.82 -12.97
N ILE A 23 1.73 -3.06 -13.45
CA ILE A 23 2.81 -3.51 -14.33
C ILE A 23 2.76 -2.74 -15.66
N GLY A 24 1.58 -2.58 -16.23
CA GLY A 24 1.41 -1.93 -17.51
C GLY A 24 1.78 -0.46 -17.52
N LYS A 25 1.49 0.25 -16.44
CA LYS A 25 1.63 1.73 -16.38
C LYS A 25 2.82 2.21 -15.57
N TYR A 26 3.11 1.59 -14.43
CA TYR A 26 3.98 2.21 -13.42
C TYR A 26 5.23 1.42 -13.10
N HIS A 27 5.18 0.10 -13.13
CA HIS A 27 6.26 -0.73 -12.58
C HIS A 27 6.46 -2.00 -13.41
N PRO A 28 7.33 -1.97 -14.44
CA PRO A 28 7.50 -3.08 -15.39
C PRO A 28 8.36 -4.22 -14.81
N HIS A 29 7.98 -4.72 -13.64
CA HIS A 29 8.61 -5.86 -12.98
C HIS A 29 7.67 -7.07 -12.96
N GLY A 30 8.14 -8.18 -12.42
CA GLY A 30 7.34 -9.41 -12.34
C GLY A 30 6.05 -9.21 -11.55
N ASP A 31 4.97 -9.85 -11.99
CA ASP A 31 3.66 -9.78 -11.36
C ASP A 31 3.65 -10.32 -9.93
N SER A 32 4.47 -11.32 -9.64
CA SER A 32 4.61 -11.90 -8.30
C SER A 32 5.06 -10.86 -7.28
N ALA A 33 6.05 -10.04 -7.61
CA ALA A 33 6.56 -9.01 -6.70
C ALA A 33 5.49 -7.96 -6.38
N VAL A 34 4.73 -7.54 -7.37
CA VAL A 34 3.64 -6.57 -7.20
C VAL A 34 2.51 -7.18 -6.38
N TYR A 35 2.13 -8.41 -6.66
CA TYR A 35 1.09 -9.11 -5.91
C TYR A 35 1.50 -9.33 -4.46
N ASP A 36 2.73 -9.77 -4.20
CA ASP A 36 3.24 -9.99 -2.84
C ASP A 36 3.22 -8.69 -2.02
N ALA A 37 3.58 -7.57 -2.62
CA ALA A 37 3.48 -6.27 -1.97
C ALA A 37 2.03 -5.92 -1.60
N MET A 38 1.09 -6.14 -2.53
CA MET A 38 -0.33 -5.88 -2.31
C MET A 38 -0.92 -6.79 -1.23
N VAL A 39 -0.57 -8.07 -1.24
CA VAL A 39 -0.98 -9.04 -0.22
C VAL A 39 -0.54 -8.58 1.17
N ARG A 40 0.71 -8.13 1.30
CA ARG A 40 1.25 -7.65 2.57
C ARG A 40 0.47 -6.45 3.11
N MET A 41 0.04 -5.55 2.24
CA MET A 41 -0.79 -4.41 2.62
C MET A 41 -2.21 -4.79 3.10
N ALA A 42 -2.68 -5.99 2.77
CA ALA A 42 -3.97 -6.51 3.19
C ALA A 42 -3.90 -7.42 4.43
N GLN A 43 -2.70 -7.84 4.83
CA GLN A 43 -2.51 -8.75 5.97
C GLN A 43 -2.50 -7.98 7.28
N ASP A 44 -3.42 -8.30 8.18
CA ASP A 44 -3.52 -7.69 9.52
C ASP A 44 -2.38 -8.11 10.46
N PHE A 45 -1.71 -9.22 10.16
CA PHE A 45 -0.51 -9.66 10.90
C PHE A 45 0.79 -9.05 10.34
N SER A 46 0.76 -8.47 9.14
CA SER A 46 1.91 -7.79 8.53
C SER A 46 1.90 -6.28 8.78
N MET A 47 0.71 -5.69 8.89
CA MET A 47 0.52 -4.27 9.11
C MET A 47 -0.43 -4.02 10.28
N ARG A 48 -0.06 -3.12 11.16
CA ARG A 48 -0.94 -2.70 12.26
C ARG A 48 -2.24 -2.06 11.73
N TYR A 49 -2.13 -1.27 10.68
CA TYR A 49 -3.26 -0.63 10.01
C TYR A 49 -3.23 -1.01 8.52
N PRO A 50 -3.85 -2.14 8.14
CA PRO A 50 -3.89 -2.54 6.75
C PRO A 50 -4.52 -1.45 5.87
N ILE A 51 -3.87 -1.15 4.76
CA ILE A 51 -4.31 -0.12 3.82
C ILE A 51 -5.07 -0.68 2.62
N VAL A 52 -5.12 -1.99 2.51
CA VAL A 52 -5.88 -2.73 1.50
C VAL A 52 -6.83 -3.68 2.21
N GLU A 53 -8.07 -3.74 1.76
CA GLU A 53 -9.02 -4.76 2.17
C GLU A 53 -9.01 -5.89 1.15
N GLY A 54 -8.91 -7.13 1.63
CA GLY A 54 -8.88 -8.31 0.78
C GLY A 54 -10.07 -9.21 1.01
N GLN A 55 -10.52 -9.88 -0.05
CA GLN A 55 -11.52 -10.94 0.00
C GLN A 55 -10.94 -12.20 -0.61
N GLY A 56 -10.89 -13.26 0.17
CA GLY A 56 -10.27 -14.53 -0.18
C GLY A 56 -9.15 -14.90 0.78
N ASN A 57 -8.28 -15.82 0.37
CA ASN A 57 -7.16 -16.28 1.17
C ASN A 57 -5.92 -15.43 0.92
N PHE A 58 -5.53 -14.64 1.92
CA PHE A 58 -4.33 -13.79 1.91
C PHE A 58 -3.19 -14.36 2.75
N GLY A 59 -3.23 -15.64 3.05
CA GLY A 59 -2.21 -16.30 3.86
C GLY A 59 -2.48 -16.24 5.35
N SER A 60 -1.54 -16.73 6.14
CA SER A 60 -1.62 -16.72 7.61
C SER A 60 -0.27 -16.38 8.22
N ILE A 61 -0.31 -16.00 9.51
CA ILE A 61 0.90 -15.78 10.30
C ILE A 61 1.77 -17.03 10.41
N ASP A 62 1.17 -18.21 10.28
CA ASP A 62 1.85 -19.50 10.36
C ASP A 62 2.62 -19.85 9.07
N GLY A 63 2.59 -18.97 8.09
CA GLY A 63 3.35 -19.15 6.85
C GLY A 63 2.58 -19.76 5.69
N ASP A 64 1.25 -19.91 5.80
CA ASP A 64 0.45 -20.33 4.68
C ASP A 64 0.50 -19.28 3.57
N PRO A 65 0.76 -19.69 2.31
CA PRO A 65 0.80 -18.74 1.21
C PRO A 65 -0.59 -18.23 0.84
N PRO A 66 -0.68 -17.03 0.27
CA PRO A 66 -1.94 -16.52 -0.26
C PRO A 66 -2.37 -17.32 -1.49
N ALA A 67 -3.66 -17.29 -1.79
CA ALA A 67 -4.17 -17.82 -3.05
C ALA A 67 -3.61 -17.00 -4.23
N ALA A 68 -3.62 -17.58 -5.42
CA ALA A 68 -3.18 -16.87 -6.63
C ALA A 68 -4.04 -15.63 -6.91
N MET A 69 -3.45 -14.63 -7.55
CA MET A 69 -4.10 -13.32 -7.79
C MET A 69 -5.40 -13.40 -8.58
N ARG A 70 -5.61 -14.47 -9.35
CA ARG A 70 -6.86 -14.68 -10.10
C ARG A 70 -8.04 -15.06 -9.21
N TYR A 71 -7.78 -15.51 -7.98
CA TYR A 71 -8.82 -15.95 -7.05
C TYR A 71 -9.16 -14.90 -5.99
N THR A 72 -8.25 -14.01 -5.66
CA THR A 72 -8.45 -13.00 -4.63
C THR A 72 -9.00 -11.71 -5.20
N GLU A 73 -9.65 -10.94 -4.35
CA GLU A 73 -10.21 -9.64 -4.70
C GLU A 73 -9.76 -8.60 -3.69
N VAL A 74 -9.60 -7.36 -4.12
CA VAL A 74 -9.08 -6.28 -3.29
C VAL A 74 -9.84 -4.99 -3.51
N ARG A 75 -9.75 -4.11 -2.51
CA ARG A 75 -10.08 -2.68 -2.61
C ARG A 75 -9.27 -1.92 -1.58
N MET A 76 -9.18 -0.60 -1.73
CA MET A 76 -8.52 0.23 -0.72
C MET A 76 -9.31 0.20 0.59
N ALA A 77 -8.60 0.12 1.72
CA ALA A 77 -9.20 0.28 3.03
C ALA A 77 -9.58 1.77 3.24
N LYS A 78 -10.47 2.03 4.20
CA LYS A 78 -10.91 3.40 4.49
C LYS A 78 -9.74 4.32 4.89
N ILE A 79 -8.76 3.79 5.62
CA ILE A 79 -7.56 4.54 6.03
C ILE A 79 -6.73 5.02 4.82
N ALA A 80 -6.81 4.33 3.69
CA ALA A 80 -6.10 4.75 2.48
C ALA A 80 -6.59 6.09 1.93
N ASP A 81 -7.82 6.51 2.21
CA ASP A 81 -8.31 7.84 1.86
C ASP A 81 -7.49 8.95 2.52
N GLN A 82 -7.00 8.71 3.73
CA GLN A 82 -6.13 9.65 4.45
C GLN A 82 -4.72 9.71 3.86
N MET A 83 -4.30 8.65 3.19
CA MET A 83 -3.02 8.62 2.48
C MET A 83 -3.08 9.28 1.12
N LEU A 84 -4.22 9.22 0.46
CA LEU A 84 -4.40 9.66 -0.93
C LEU A 84 -5.22 10.95 -1.07
N GLY A 85 -5.69 11.53 0.04
CA GLY A 85 -6.56 12.69 0.01
C GLY A 85 -5.99 13.92 -0.70
N ASP A 86 -4.66 14.07 -0.72
CA ASP A 86 -3.97 15.20 -1.33
C ASP A 86 -3.24 14.83 -2.64
N ILE A 87 -3.49 13.64 -3.18
CA ILE A 87 -2.76 13.15 -4.36
C ILE A 87 -2.93 14.06 -5.60
N GLU A 88 -4.07 14.74 -5.72
CA GLU A 88 -4.38 15.62 -6.84
C GLU A 88 -4.02 17.09 -6.59
N LYS A 89 -3.46 17.41 -5.42
CA LYS A 89 -3.19 18.81 -5.02
C LYS A 89 -1.82 19.34 -5.43
N ASP A 90 -1.07 18.58 -6.21
CA ASP A 90 0.24 18.99 -6.74
C ASP A 90 1.22 19.44 -5.64
N THR A 91 1.24 18.72 -4.53
CA THR A 91 2.08 19.04 -3.37
C THR A 91 3.45 18.38 -3.40
N VAL A 92 3.69 17.47 -4.33
CA VAL A 92 4.93 16.71 -4.48
C VAL A 92 5.36 16.69 -5.95
N SER A 93 6.63 16.35 -6.18
CA SER A 93 7.18 16.23 -7.52
C SER A 93 6.72 14.95 -8.21
N TYR A 94 6.67 15.01 -9.53
CA TYR A 94 6.36 13.89 -10.40
C TYR A 94 7.53 13.57 -11.30
N SER A 95 7.75 12.30 -11.57
CA SER A 95 8.72 11.81 -12.54
C SER A 95 8.03 10.96 -13.60
N PRO A 96 8.53 10.93 -14.84
CA PRO A 96 7.96 10.06 -15.85
C PRO A 96 8.16 8.58 -15.49
N ASN A 97 7.22 7.74 -15.90
CA ASN A 97 7.38 6.30 -15.78
C ASN A 97 8.44 5.76 -16.77
N TYR A 98 8.60 4.42 -16.83
CA TYR A 98 9.65 3.77 -17.63
C TYR A 98 9.59 4.07 -19.14
N ASP A 99 8.39 4.35 -19.70
CA ASP A 99 8.21 4.65 -21.14
C ASP A 99 7.81 6.11 -21.41
N GLY A 100 7.70 6.93 -20.37
CA GLY A 100 7.32 8.34 -20.49
C GLY A 100 5.84 8.60 -20.75
N SER A 101 4.99 7.57 -20.77
CA SER A 101 3.55 7.73 -21.05
C SER A 101 2.74 8.22 -19.86
N GLU A 102 3.23 8.00 -18.65
CA GLU A 102 2.56 8.39 -17.40
C GLU A 102 3.54 9.07 -16.46
N ASN A 103 3.02 9.91 -15.57
CA ASN A 103 3.80 10.50 -14.50
C ASN A 103 3.48 9.80 -13.18
N ILE A 104 4.52 9.51 -12.41
CA ILE A 104 4.41 8.91 -11.09
C ILE A 104 4.88 9.87 -10.02
N LEU A 105 4.28 9.76 -8.84
CA LEU A 105 4.69 10.55 -7.67
C LEU A 105 6.05 10.10 -7.16
N ASP A 106 6.94 11.05 -6.90
CA ASP A 106 8.23 10.74 -6.26
C ASP A 106 8.03 10.34 -4.80
N VAL A 107 7.07 10.98 -4.11
CA VAL A 107 6.70 10.70 -2.72
C VAL A 107 5.19 10.76 -2.61
N LEU A 108 4.60 9.86 -1.83
CA LEU A 108 3.16 9.87 -1.57
C LEU A 108 2.81 10.94 -0.52
N PRO A 109 1.95 11.94 -0.86
CA PRO A 109 1.55 12.99 0.09
C PRO A 109 0.48 12.48 1.05
N THR A 110 0.89 11.86 2.14
CA THR A 110 -0.02 11.27 3.13
C THR A 110 -0.43 12.28 4.20
N LYS A 111 -1.68 12.18 4.67
CA LYS A 111 -2.18 12.98 5.80
C LYS A 111 -1.90 12.35 7.16
N ILE A 112 -1.50 11.10 7.17
CA ILE A 112 -1.18 10.36 8.39
C ILE A 112 0.27 9.87 8.32
N PRO A 113 0.95 9.75 9.46
CA PRO A 113 2.35 9.32 9.50
C PRO A 113 2.48 7.80 9.33
N ASN A 114 2.29 7.30 8.11
CA ASN A 114 2.27 5.86 7.82
C ASN A 114 3.54 5.13 8.30
N LEU A 115 4.71 5.75 8.17
CA LEU A 115 5.96 5.17 8.64
C LEU A 115 5.91 4.84 10.13
N LEU A 116 5.31 5.70 10.93
CA LEU A 116 5.22 5.51 12.37
C LEU A 116 4.11 4.54 12.78
N ILE A 117 2.94 4.62 12.15
CA ILE A 117 1.80 3.77 12.55
C ILE A 117 1.92 2.34 12.05
N ASN A 118 2.55 2.10 10.93
CA ASN A 118 2.75 0.75 10.36
C ASN A 118 4.18 0.25 10.50
N GLY A 119 5.14 1.12 10.81
CA GLY A 119 6.53 0.76 10.88
C GLY A 119 7.15 0.51 9.52
N SER A 120 8.39 0.07 9.53
CA SER A 120 9.14 -0.30 8.34
C SER A 120 10.28 -1.24 8.70
N SER A 121 10.63 -2.13 7.79
CA SER A 121 11.82 -2.96 7.91
C SER A 121 12.47 -3.13 6.55
N GLY A 122 13.80 -3.21 6.53
CA GLY A 122 14.54 -3.43 5.30
C GLY A 122 15.99 -3.75 5.59
N ILE A 123 16.61 -4.47 4.67
CA ILE A 123 18.02 -4.87 4.75
C ILE A 123 18.69 -4.44 3.45
N ALA A 124 19.80 -3.72 3.60
CA ALA A 124 20.66 -3.35 2.49
C ALA A 124 22.09 -3.76 2.80
N VAL A 125 22.98 -3.67 1.81
CA VAL A 125 24.39 -3.99 2.03
C VAL A 125 24.97 -3.00 3.04
N GLY A 126 25.44 -3.54 4.18
CA GLY A 126 26.06 -2.76 5.23
C GLY A 126 25.10 -2.04 6.18
N MET A 127 23.77 -2.12 5.99
CA MET A 127 22.82 -1.51 6.91
C MET A 127 21.46 -2.22 6.91
N ALA A 128 20.73 -2.04 8.00
CA ALA A 128 19.35 -2.53 8.13
C ALA A 128 18.54 -1.50 8.91
N THR A 129 17.23 -1.49 8.66
CA THR A 129 16.28 -0.67 9.42
C THR A 129 15.14 -1.53 9.95
N ASN A 130 14.68 -1.20 11.14
CA ASN A 130 13.51 -1.83 11.74
C ASN A 130 12.81 -0.82 12.64
N ILE A 131 11.68 -0.32 12.15
CA ILE A 131 10.85 0.65 12.86
C ILE A 131 9.55 -0.05 13.25
N PRO A 132 9.30 -0.29 14.57
CA PRO A 132 8.07 -0.93 15.01
C PRO A 132 6.86 0.00 14.81
N PRO A 133 5.66 -0.56 14.57
CA PRO A 133 4.45 0.23 14.47
C PRO A 133 4.03 0.84 15.82
N VAL A 134 3.42 2.03 15.78
CA VAL A 134 2.95 2.74 16.96
C VAL A 134 1.46 3.06 16.81
N SER A 135 0.71 3.03 17.92
CA SER A 135 -0.70 3.38 17.92
C SER A 135 -0.92 4.83 17.49
N TYR A 136 -1.85 5.04 16.58
CA TYR A 136 -2.21 6.39 16.12
C TYR A 136 -2.71 7.28 17.28
N THR A 137 -3.45 6.72 18.21
CA THR A 137 -3.91 7.43 19.41
C THR A 137 -2.75 7.93 20.26
N HIS A 138 -1.71 7.11 20.39
CA HIS A 138 -0.49 7.46 21.12
C HIS A 138 0.26 8.61 20.44
N LEU A 139 0.37 8.59 19.11
CA LEU A 139 0.99 9.68 18.36
C LEU A 139 0.23 11.00 18.54
N ARG A 140 -1.11 10.97 18.46
CA ARG A 140 -1.93 12.16 18.69
C ARG A 140 -1.76 12.73 20.08
N ALA A 141 -1.60 11.89 21.08
CA ALA A 141 -1.35 12.34 22.46
C ALA A 141 -0.04 13.12 22.57
N HIS A 142 0.99 12.72 21.84
CA HIS A 142 2.25 13.47 21.77
C HIS A 142 2.10 14.83 21.10
N GLU A 143 1.33 14.90 20.03
CA GLU A 143 1.08 16.18 19.34
C GLU A 143 0.35 17.19 20.22
N THR A 144 -0.55 16.75 21.08
CA THR A 144 -1.30 17.63 21.97
C THR A 144 -0.49 18.16 23.17
N VAL A 145 0.62 17.53 23.51
CA VAL A 145 1.53 17.94 24.60
C VAL A 145 2.58 18.93 24.11
N MET A 146 2.84 18.96 22.83
CA MET A 146 3.78 19.86 22.19
C MET A 146 3.08 21.14 21.70
#